data_0fc6d96eb3c6f6bd27a2eefe84798bf3
#
_entry.id   0fc6d96eb3c6f6bd27a2eefe84798bf3
#
_cell.length_a   1.000
_cell.length_b   1.000
_cell.length_c   1.000
_cell.angle_alpha   90.00
_cell.angle_beta   90.00
_cell.angle_gamma   90.00
#
_symmetry.space_group_name_H-M   'P 1'
#
loop_
_entity.id
_entity.type
_entity.pdbx_description
1 polymer ?
#
loop_
_entity_poly.entity_id
_entity_poly.type
_entity_poly.pdbx_seq_one_letter_code
_entity_poly.pdbx_strand_id
1 'polypeptide(L)'
;MRRLACLVLLAACGGGTPPPATTAPATAGPPPPPALPPINRTLLSVSVNGTRLAYRINGDSNAPVVVFVHGSLSDLNAWRGQEAIFAQRYRVLVYSRRYHRPNPPVEDNETYSPKLHAEDLAALLMTLDLAPAHVIGSSYGAAVALALAREHPALVRSLVLGEPPMFQLLSGSEVGASVRSAFFSNTLDPARRAFANGDSVGAIRTLYDGLSGGFGRFDHLPTAARAELLTHAFELRHEMLANREQYSPTVSCAELGRVTTPVLLLKGERSPRAFQLISDELTRCMQNDTTVTIPGAGHPPHLGNPSFYNQVVLRYLMTH
;
A
#
# COMPACT_ATOMS: atom_id res chain seq x y z
N MET A 1 -81.56 13.99 -10.49
CA MET A 1 -82.36 13.85 -11.72
C MET A 1 -81.48 14.13 -12.91
N ARG A 2 -81.63 13.36 -13.94
CA ARG A 2 -80.99 13.31 -15.24
C ARG A 2 -79.75 12.36 -15.34
N ARG A 3 -80.13 11.15 -15.78
CA ARG A 3 -79.26 10.13 -16.35
C ARG A 3 -78.89 10.56 -17.77
N LEU A 4 -77.57 10.50 -18.13
CA LEU A 4 -77.18 10.55 -19.53
C LEU A 4 -76.54 9.19 -19.84
N ALA A 5 -77.19 8.51 -20.79
CA ALA A 5 -76.68 7.28 -21.37
C ALA A 5 -75.63 7.63 -22.44
N CYS A 6 -74.43 6.97 -22.39
CA CYS A 6 -73.46 7.03 -23.46
C CYS A 6 -73.46 5.71 -24.25
N LEU A 7 -73.75 5.85 -25.55
CA LEU A 7 -73.71 4.81 -26.53
C LEU A 7 -72.30 4.30 -26.74
N VAL A 8 -72.14 2.97 -26.73
CA VAL A 8 -70.87 2.32 -27.10
C VAL A 8 -70.98 1.97 -28.60
N LEU A 9 -70.14 2.62 -29.40
CA LEU A 9 -69.85 2.23 -30.77
C LEU A 9 -68.75 1.20 -30.81
N LEU A 10 -69.08 -0.04 -31.21
CA LEU A 10 -68.10 -1.07 -31.56
C LEU A 10 -67.58 -0.83 -32.97
N ALA A 11 -66.32 -0.43 -33.08
CA ALA A 11 -65.59 -0.44 -34.36
C ALA A 11 -64.73 -1.71 -34.41
N ALA A 12 -65.07 -2.57 -35.37
CA ALA A 12 -64.25 -3.74 -35.71
C ALA A 12 -62.99 -3.28 -36.48
N CYS A 13 -61.81 -3.45 -35.90
CA CYS A 13 -60.54 -3.29 -36.61
C CYS A 13 -59.97 -4.65 -36.94
N GLY A 14 -59.64 -4.83 -38.22
CA GLY A 14 -59.11 -6.03 -38.81
C GLY A 14 -57.71 -6.35 -38.27
N GLY A 15 -57.44 -7.65 -38.06
CA GLY A 15 -56.14 -8.17 -37.61
C GLY A 15 -55.10 -8.07 -38.74
N GLY A 16 -54.18 -7.15 -38.55
CA GLY A 16 -52.89 -7.14 -39.25
C GLY A 16 -51.80 -7.70 -38.32
N THR A 17 -51.17 -8.81 -38.70
CA THR A 17 -50.02 -9.36 -38.02
C THR A 17 -48.87 -8.35 -38.08
N PRO A 18 -48.22 -7.98 -36.97
CA PRO A 18 -47.02 -7.12 -37.04
C PRO A 18 -45.86 -7.86 -37.73
N PRO A 19 -45.02 -7.14 -38.48
CA PRO A 19 -43.83 -7.74 -39.11
C PRO A 19 -42.87 -8.24 -38.03
N PRO A 20 -42.08 -9.29 -38.35
CA PRO A 20 -41.07 -9.82 -37.42
C PRO A 20 -40.08 -8.73 -37.05
N ALA A 21 -39.81 -8.56 -35.77
CA ALA A 21 -38.80 -7.64 -35.22
C ALA A 21 -37.43 -8.09 -35.74
N THR A 22 -36.82 -7.25 -36.53
CA THR A 22 -35.39 -7.43 -36.93
C THR A 22 -34.55 -7.22 -35.71
N THR A 23 -34.05 -8.30 -35.11
CA THR A 23 -33.02 -8.25 -34.06
C THR A 23 -31.76 -7.68 -34.67
N ALA A 24 -31.40 -6.45 -34.27
CA ALA A 24 -30.06 -5.91 -34.59
C ALA A 24 -28.99 -6.83 -33.99
N PRO A 25 -27.89 -7.08 -34.72
CA PRO A 25 -26.80 -7.90 -34.21
C PRO A 25 -26.27 -7.28 -32.90
N ALA A 26 -26.19 -8.10 -31.86
CA ALA A 26 -25.60 -7.70 -30.60
C ALA A 26 -24.17 -7.21 -30.90
N THR A 27 -23.90 -5.93 -30.59
CA THR A 27 -22.54 -5.40 -30.65
C THR A 27 -21.68 -6.21 -29.70
N ALA A 28 -20.70 -6.93 -30.25
CA ALA A 28 -19.71 -7.64 -29.43
C ALA A 28 -19.10 -6.66 -28.43
N GLY A 29 -19.17 -7.00 -27.15
CA GLY A 29 -18.51 -6.22 -26.11
C GLY A 29 -17.00 -6.12 -26.38
N PRO A 30 -16.32 -5.15 -25.80
CA PRO A 30 -14.87 -5.04 -25.94
C PRO A 30 -14.20 -6.38 -25.61
N PRO A 31 -13.14 -6.78 -26.35
CA PRO A 31 -12.44 -8.02 -26.08
C PRO A 31 -11.95 -8.03 -24.62
N PRO A 32 -11.93 -9.21 -23.96
CA PRO A 32 -11.40 -9.30 -22.60
C PRO A 32 -9.95 -8.80 -22.57
N PRO A 33 -9.51 -8.16 -21.48
CA PRO A 33 -8.13 -7.72 -21.35
C PRO A 33 -7.18 -8.92 -21.51
N PRO A 34 -5.99 -8.72 -22.10
CA PRO A 34 -5.02 -9.78 -22.28
C PRO A 34 -4.69 -10.46 -20.94
N ALA A 35 -4.54 -11.78 -20.95
CA ALA A 35 -4.15 -12.52 -19.75
C ALA A 35 -2.81 -12.03 -19.24
N LEU A 36 -2.70 -11.84 -17.91
CA LEU A 36 -1.45 -11.45 -17.28
C LEU A 36 -0.41 -12.57 -17.45
N PRO A 37 0.88 -12.22 -17.63
CA PRO A 37 1.94 -13.21 -17.72
C PRO A 37 2.02 -14.05 -16.44
N PRO A 38 2.41 -15.33 -16.53
CA PRO A 38 2.62 -16.14 -15.34
C PRO A 38 3.75 -15.56 -14.50
N ILE A 39 3.54 -15.49 -13.18
CA ILE A 39 4.53 -15.05 -12.21
C ILE A 39 5.40 -16.24 -11.79
N ASN A 40 6.72 -16.07 -11.88
CA ASN A 40 7.65 -16.99 -11.23
C ASN A 40 7.54 -16.82 -9.70
N ARG A 41 7.10 -17.85 -9.04
CA ARG A 41 6.93 -17.87 -7.58
C ARG A 41 8.12 -18.42 -6.81
N THR A 42 9.21 -18.75 -7.52
CA THR A 42 10.43 -19.24 -6.88
C THR A 42 10.97 -18.21 -5.91
N LEU A 43 11.10 -18.63 -4.66
CA LEU A 43 11.67 -17.81 -3.60
C LEU A 43 13.20 -17.97 -3.63
N LEU A 44 13.87 -16.85 -3.78
CA LEU A 44 15.33 -16.74 -3.71
C LEU A 44 15.71 -16.08 -2.39
N SER A 45 16.99 -16.15 -2.02
CA SER A 45 17.50 -15.44 -0.85
C SER A 45 18.92 -14.96 -1.08
N VAL A 46 19.28 -13.85 -0.43
CA VAL A 46 20.61 -13.26 -0.47
C VAL A 46 21.01 -12.78 0.93
N SER A 47 22.28 -12.90 1.27
CA SER A 47 22.82 -12.39 2.53
C SER A 47 23.33 -10.96 2.32
N VAL A 48 22.84 -10.02 3.12
CA VAL A 48 23.26 -8.62 3.16
C VAL A 48 23.28 -8.14 4.60
N ASN A 49 24.24 -7.32 4.98
CA ASN A 49 24.32 -6.67 6.29
C ASN A 49 24.06 -7.63 7.49
N GLY A 50 24.63 -8.84 7.43
CA GLY A 50 24.49 -9.84 8.49
C GLY A 50 23.10 -10.52 8.59
N THR A 51 22.19 -10.25 7.66
CA THR A 51 20.87 -10.91 7.58
C THR A 51 20.69 -11.60 6.23
N ARG A 52 19.67 -12.46 6.12
CA ARG A 52 19.29 -13.11 4.87
C ARG A 52 17.90 -12.66 4.47
N LEU A 53 17.80 -12.05 3.29
CA LEU A 53 16.54 -11.52 2.76
C LEU A 53 15.99 -12.44 1.67
N ALA A 54 14.76 -12.85 1.81
CA ALA A 54 14.00 -13.59 0.81
C ALA A 54 13.39 -12.62 -0.20
N TYR A 55 13.44 -12.99 -1.48
CA TYR A 55 12.95 -12.16 -2.57
C TYR A 55 12.45 -12.98 -3.76
N ARG A 56 11.73 -12.32 -4.66
CA ARG A 56 11.38 -12.79 -6.02
C ARG A 56 11.67 -11.69 -7.03
N ILE A 57 12.05 -12.11 -8.23
CA ILE A 57 12.21 -11.22 -9.39
C ILE A 57 11.34 -11.75 -10.52
N ASN A 58 10.59 -10.85 -11.16
CA ASN A 58 9.74 -11.13 -12.30
C ASN A 58 9.91 -10.05 -13.39
N GLY A 59 9.56 -10.36 -14.63
CA GLY A 59 9.67 -9.45 -15.77
C GLY A 59 10.97 -9.60 -16.55
N ASP A 60 11.11 -8.80 -17.60
CA ASP A 60 12.29 -8.81 -18.47
C ASP A 60 13.53 -8.32 -17.72
N SER A 61 14.64 -9.05 -17.85
CA SER A 61 15.91 -8.72 -17.20
C SER A 61 16.51 -7.38 -17.68
N ASN A 62 16.15 -6.92 -18.87
CA ASN A 62 16.62 -5.67 -19.47
C ASN A 62 15.70 -4.48 -19.21
N ALA A 63 14.52 -4.72 -18.62
CA ALA A 63 13.58 -3.66 -18.32
C ALA A 63 14.04 -2.82 -17.11
N PRO A 64 13.59 -1.55 -17.00
CA PRO A 64 13.83 -0.75 -15.81
C PRO A 64 13.35 -1.45 -14.54
N VAL A 65 14.08 -1.25 -13.44
CA VAL A 65 13.81 -1.95 -12.18
C VAL A 65 12.75 -1.22 -11.36
N VAL A 66 11.79 -1.98 -10.85
CA VAL A 66 10.84 -1.57 -9.81
C VAL A 66 11.03 -2.46 -8.60
N VAL A 67 11.22 -1.88 -7.42
CA VAL A 67 11.24 -2.61 -6.15
C VAL A 67 10.06 -2.21 -5.29
N PHE A 68 9.36 -3.21 -4.74
CA PHE A 68 8.26 -3.03 -3.82
C PHE A 68 8.68 -3.30 -2.38
N VAL A 69 8.39 -2.33 -1.49
CA VAL A 69 8.73 -2.36 -0.06
C VAL A 69 7.44 -2.44 0.75
N HIS A 70 7.21 -3.58 1.38
CA HIS A 70 5.97 -3.83 2.14
C HIS A 70 5.94 -3.09 3.49
N GLY A 71 4.74 -2.89 4.03
CA GLY A 71 4.49 -2.27 5.32
C GLY A 71 4.56 -3.23 6.50
N SER A 72 4.00 -2.81 7.63
CA SER A 72 3.78 -3.63 8.82
C SER A 72 2.73 -4.72 8.57
N LEU A 73 2.66 -5.75 9.42
CA LEU A 73 1.72 -6.89 9.28
C LEU A 73 1.74 -7.52 7.89
N SER A 74 2.92 -7.66 7.30
CA SER A 74 3.04 -8.04 5.89
C SER A 74 4.43 -8.56 5.56
N ASP A 75 4.55 -9.17 4.40
CA ASP A 75 5.79 -9.63 3.78
C ASP A 75 5.79 -9.34 2.27
N LEU A 76 6.72 -9.95 1.54
CA LEU A 76 6.83 -9.80 0.08
C LEU A 76 5.53 -10.15 -0.68
N ASN A 77 4.62 -10.91 -0.06
CA ASN A 77 3.37 -11.32 -0.68
C ASN A 77 2.29 -10.21 -0.69
N ALA A 78 2.50 -9.10 0.03
CA ALA A 78 1.62 -7.93 -0.03
C ALA A 78 1.41 -7.41 -1.45
N TRP A 79 2.38 -7.65 -2.33
CA TRP A 79 2.43 -7.12 -3.67
C TRP A 79 1.97 -8.09 -4.77
N ARG A 80 1.35 -9.21 -4.40
CA ARG A 80 0.84 -10.22 -5.35
C ARG A 80 -0.09 -9.65 -6.41
N GLY A 81 -0.88 -8.64 -6.05
CA GLY A 81 -1.79 -7.95 -6.97
C GLY A 81 -1.07 -7.03 -7.96
N GLN A 82 0.15 -6.62 -7.67
CA GLN A 82 0.96 -5.71 -8.48
C GLN A 82 1.99 -6.45 -9.32
N GLU A 83 2.61 -7.52 -8.80
CA GLU A 83 3.73 -8.22 -9.46
C GLU A 83 3.48 -8.50 -10.96
N ALA A 84 2.38 -9.20 -11.30
CA ALA A 84 2.09 -9.59 -12.69
C ALA A 84 1.84 -8.40 -13.60
N ILE A 85 1.21 -7.35 -13.08
CA ILE A 85 0.83 -6.16 -13.84
C ILE A 85 2.08 -5.34 -14.18
N PHE A 86 2.95 -5.13 -13.18
CA PHE A 86 4.17 -4.36 -13.35
C PHE A 86 5.23 -5.13 -14.14
N ALA A 87 5.31 -6.46 -13.99
CA ALA A 87 6.24 -7.31 -14.71
C ALA A 87 6.05 -7.33 -16.24
N GLN A 88 4.94 -6.77 -16.75
CA GLN A 88 4.76 -6.57 -18.19
C GLN A 88 5.71 -5.52 -18.79
N ARG A 89 6.24 -4.61 -17.96
CA ARG A 89 7.03 -3.46 -18.42
C ARG A 89 8.32 -3.23 -17.63
N TYR A 90 8.41 -3.84 -16.45
CA TYR A 90 9.50 -3.61 -15.49
C TYR A 90 10.09 -4.92 -15.02
N ARG A 91 11.36 -4.89 -14.64
CA ARG A 91 11.97 -5.94 -13.82
C ARG A 91 11.56 -5.71 -12.37
N VAL A 92 10.65 -6.52 -11.89
CA VAL A 92 9.99 -6.34 -10.59
C VAL A 92 10.68 -7.14 -9.51
N LEU A 93 11.19 -6.48 -8.49
CA LEU A 93 11.70 -7.06 -7.25
C LEU A 93 10.65 -6.90 -6.15
N VAL A 94 10.25 -7.99 -5.51
CA VAL A 94 9.57 -8.00 -4.21
C VAL A 94 10.45 -8.74 -3.21
N TYR A 95 10.58 -8.22 -2.00
CA TYR A 95 11.39 -8.83 -0.95
C TYR A 95 10.74 -8.68 0.41
N SER A 96 11.08 -9.57 1.35
CA SER A 96 10.72 -9.40 2.75
C SER A 96 11.80 -8.63 3.47
N ARG A 97 11.39 -7.54 4.16
CA ARG A 97 12.30 -6.74 4.99
C ARG A 97 12.88 -7.60 6.12
N ARG A 98 14.03 -7.24 6.67
CA ARG A 98 14.62 -7.84 7.89
C ARG A 98 13.52 -8.09 8.92
N TYR A 99 13.57 -9.19 9.64
CA TYR A 99 12.61 -9.70 10.63
C TYR A 99 11.30 -10.25 10.06
N HIS A 100 10.95 -9.96 8.82
CA HIS A 100 9.69 -10.38 8.20
C HIS A 100 9.80 -11.73 7.50
N ARG A 101 8.76 -12.54 7.62
CA ARG A 101 8.68 -13.84 6.96
C ARG A 101 8.86 -13.74 5.44
N PRO A 102 9.49 -14.72 4.80
CA PRO A 102 10.03 -15.98 5.33
C PRO A 102 11.50 -15.89 5.76
N ASN A 103 12.01 -14.69 6.06
CA ASN A 103 13.38 -14.55 6.58
C ASN A 103 13.51 -15.28 7.92
N PRO A 104 14.73 -15.68 8.32
CA PRO A 104 14.95 -16.25 9.63
C PRO A 104 14.50 -15.30 10.74
N PRO A 105 13.97 -15.82 11.85
CA PRO A 105 13.71 -15.00 13.02
C PRO A 105 15.03 -14.44 13.57
N VAL A 106 14.95 -13.26 14.16
CA VAL A 106 16.09 -12.55 14.76
C VAL A 106 15.85 -12.41 16.26
N GLU A 107 16.91 -12.36 17.04
CA GLU A 107 16.84 -12.20 18.49
C GLU A 107 16.35 -10.81 18.92
N ASP A 108 15.81 -10.71 20.13
CA ASP A 108 15.08 -9.55 20.67
C ASP A 108 15.91 -8.24 20.86
N ASN A 109 17.20 -8.25 20.59
CA ASN A 109 18.11 -7.13 20.93
C ASN A 109 18.39 -6.20 19.75
N GLU A 110 17.79 -6.42 18.60
CA GLU A 110 18.15 -5.67 17.42
C GLU A 110 17.30 -4.40 17.24
N THR A 111 17.92 -3.40 16.65
CA THR A 111 17.26 -2.14 16.36
C THR A 111 16.25 -2.32 15.22
N TYR A 112 15.10 -1.65 15.31
CA TYR A 112 14.10 -1.62 14.26
C TYR A 112 13.85 -0.16 13.84
N SER A 113 14.31 0.21 12.65
CA SER A 113 14.19 1.58 12.16
C SER A 113 14.07 1.63 10.63
N PRO A 114 13.46 2.68 10.05
CA PRO A 114 13.46 2.86 8.60
C PRO A 114 14.87 2.93 8.02
N LYS A 115 15.84 3.49 8.74
CA LYS A 115 17.24 3.56 8.32
C LYS A 115 17.86 2.17 8.21
N LEU A 116 17.70 1.30 9.22
CA LEU A 116 18.21 -0.07 9.20
C LEU A 116 17.71 -0.84 7.97
N HIS A 117 16.41 -0.76 7.73
CA HIS A 117 15.80 -1.42 6.56
C HIS A 117 16.21 -0.78 5.22
N ALA A 118 16.50 0.53 5.21
CA ALA A 118 16.99 1.22 4.02
C ALA A 118 18.43 0.80 3.68
N GLU A 119 19.29 0.61 4.67
CA GLU A 119 20.65 0.07 4.47
C GLU A 119 20.60 -1.37 3.92
N ASP A 120 19.67 -2.19 4.40
CA ASP A 120 19.47 -3.53 3.85
C ASP A 120 18.98 -3.50 2.40
N LEU A 121 18.07 -2.59 2.09
CA LEU A 121 17.57 -2.42 0.73
C LEU A 121 18.66 -1.88 -0.21
N ALA A 122 19.49 -0.95 0.25
CA ALA A 122 20.65 -0.46 -0.51
C ALA A 122 21.60 -1.62 -0.83
N ALA A 123 21.97 -2.42 0.17
CA ALA A 123 22.82 -3.57 -0.02
C ALA A 123 22.20 -4.63 -0.94
N LEU A 124 20.87 -4.87 -0.83
CA LEU A 124 20.15 -5.78 -1.71
C LEU A 124 20.19 -5.32 -3.17
N LEU A 125 19.88 -4.06 -3.44
CA LEU A 125 19.91 -3.48 -4.80
C LEU A 125 21.30 -3.54 -5.42
N MET A 126 22.35 -3.23 -4.65
CA MET A 126 23.73 -3.29 -5.10
C MET A 126 24.20 -4.75 -5.36
N THR A 127 23.88 -5.67 -4.45
CA THR A 127 24.30 -7.08 -4.56
C THR A 127 23.65 -7.78 -5.76
N LEU A 128 22.40 -7.40 -6.10
CA LEU A 128 21.65 -7.98 -7.22
C LEU A 128 21.84 -7.21 -8.54
N ASP A 129 22.64 -6.14 -8.55
CA ASP A 129 22.81 -5.24 -9.70
C ASP A 129 21.47 -4.72 -10.25
N LEU A 130 20.69 -4.13 -9.34
CA LEU A 130 19.32 -3.64 -9.62
C LEU A 130 19.16 -2.12 -9.43
N ALA A 131 20.25 -1.39 -9.23
CA ALA A 131 20.24 0.06 -9.09
C ALA A 131 20.62 0.77 -10.41
N PRO A 132 20.09 2.00 -10.66
CA PRO A 132 19.04 2.67 -9.90
C PRO A 132 17.65 2.11 -10.18
N ALA A 133 16.79 2.07 -9.15
CA ALA A 133 15.46 1.50 -9.22
C ALA A 133 14.36 2.53 -8.92
N HIS A 134 13.17 2.32 -9.47
CA HIS A 134 11.95 2.93 -8.96
C HIS A 134 11.57 2.22 -7.65
N VAL A 135 11.39 2.95 -6.56
CA VAL A 135 11.12 2.37 -5.24
C VAL A 135 9.69 2.69 -4.80
N ILE A 136 8.89 1.65 -4.62
CA ILE A 136 7.48 1.75 -4.27
C ILE A 136 7.31 1.22 -2.85
N GLY A 137 7.00 2.09 -1.90
CA GLY A 137 6.80 1.74 -0.51
C GLY A 137 5.37 1.94 -0.04
N SER A 138 4.90 1.07 0.85
CA SER A 138 3.60 1.18 1.49
C SER A 138 3.75 1.24 3.02
N SER A 139 3.07 2.22 3.67
CA SER A 139 3.07 2.36 5.13
C SER A 139 4.52 2.43 5.66
N TYR A 140 4.91 1.56 6.58
CA TYR A 140 6.30 1.52 7.07
C TYR A 140 7.33 1.33 5.95
N GLY A 141 6.99 0.55 4.90
CA GLY A 141 7.83 0.42 3.71
C GLY A 141 8.01 1.73 2.93
N ALA A 142 7.06 2.66 3.00
CA ALA A 142 7.22 3.99 2.43
C ALA A 142 8.20 4.86 3.24
N ALA A 143 8.22 4.71 4.57
CA ALA A 143 9.25 5.35 5.40
C ALA A 143 10.65 4.80 5.11
N VAL A 144 10.77 3.49 4.85
CA VAL A 144 12.03 2.85 4.41
C VAL A 144 12.46 3.37 3.04
N ALA A 145 11.55 3.46 2.07
CA ALA A 145 11.84 4.00 0.74
C ALA A 145 12.32 5.46 0.79
N LEU A 146 11.69 6.28 1.62
CA LEU A 146 12.09 7.67 1.85
C LEU A 146 13.47 7.75 2.52
N ALA A 147 13.75 6.89 3.50
CA ALA A 147 15.06 6.81 4.13
C ALA A 147 16.15 6.42 3.11
N LEU A 148 15.88 5.44 2.24
CA LEU A 148 16.80 5.05 1.17
C LEU A 148 17.12 6.23 0.24
N ALA A 149 16.12 6.99 -0.20
CA ALA A 149 16.34 8.12 -1.11
C ALA A 149 17.13 9.26 -0.45
N ARG A 150 17.03 9.42 0.87
CA ARG A 150 17.79 10.41 1.62
C ARG A 150 19.25 10.01 1.84
N GLU A 151 19.50 8.74 2.16
CA GLU A 151 20.84 8.24 2.48
C GLU A 151 21.60 7.79 1.22
N HIS A 152 20.89 7.24 0.22
CA HIS A 152 21.45 6.66 -1.01
C HIS A 152 20.72 7.13 -2.28
N PRO A 153 20.67 8.45 -2.56
CA PRO A 153 19.87 9.00 -3.68
C PRO A 153 20.26 8.42 -5.05
N ALA A 154 21.53 8.06 -5.24
CA ALA A 154 22.02 7.46 -6.49
C ALA A 154 21.41 6.07 -6.80
N LEU A 155 20.86 5.38 -5.80
CA LEU A 155 20.21 4.08 -6.00
C LEU A 155 18.72 4.21 -6.38
N VAL A 156 18.16 5.43 -6.33
CA VAL A 156 16.70 5.66 -6.47
C VAL A 156 16.42 6.53 -7.69
N ARG A 157 15.72 5.96 -8.68
CA ARG A 157 15.26 6.66 -9.87
C ARG A 157 14.06 7.55 -9.58
N SER A 158 13.05 6.99 -8.92
CA SER A 158 11.88 7.72 -8.42
C SER A 158 11.27 6.99 -7.22
N LEU A 159 10.44 7.71 -6.45
CA LEU A 159 9.73 7.19 -5.28
C LEU A 159 8.22 7.15 -5.51
N VAL A 160 7.57 6.12 -4.98
CA VAL A 160 6.12 6.08 -4.75
C VAL A 160 5.90 5.77 -3.27
N LEU A 161 5.31 6.70 -2.54
CA LEU A 161 5.13 6.65 -1.10
C LEU A 161 3.64 6.55 -0.75
N GLY A 162 3.19 5.37 -0.35
CA GLY A 162 1.83 5.13 0.12
C GLY A 162 1.75 5.29 1.64
N GLU A 163 1.37 6.46 2.12
CA GLU A 163 1.06 6.77 3.51
C GLU A 163 2.14 6.36 4.54
N PRO A 164 3.37 6.90 4.45
CA PRO A 164 4.42 6.62 5.41
C PRO A 164 4.03 7.11 6.82
N PRO A 165 4.35 6.36 7.92
CA PRO A 165 4.00 6.74 9.28
C PRO A 165 4.94 7.81 9.88
N MET A 166 5.03 8.97 9.23
CA MET A 166 5.89 10.09 9.61
C MET A 166 5.23 10.96 10.70
N PHE A 167 4.81 10.33 11.80
CA PHE A 167 4.01 10.98 12.86
C PHE A 167 4.65 12.22 13.47
N GLN A 168 5.97 12.35 13.45
CA GLN A 168 6.66 13.52 14.02
C GLN A 168 6.38 14.81 13.23
N LEU A 169 6.04 14.72 11.95
CA LEU A 169 5.63 15.87 11.15
C LEU A 169 4.37 16.54 11.69
N LEU A 170 3.50 15.79 12.34
CA LEU A 170 2.26 16.32 12.92
C LEU A 170 2.46 17.19 14.15
N SER A 171 3.66 17.21 14.75
CA SER A 171 3.95 18.02 15.94
C SER A 171 4.08 19.52 15.64
N GLY A 172 4.12 19.90 14.36
CA GLY A 172 4.28 21.29 13.92
C GLY A 172 3.01 22.16 14.03
N SER A 173 1.83 21.58 14.34
CA SER A 173 0.58 22.29 14.51
C SER A 173 -0.25 21.71 15.65
N GLU A 174 -1.13 22.52 16.25
CA GLU A 174 -2.01 22.08 17.33
C GLU A 174 -2.95 20.95 16.87
N VAL A 175 -3.55 21.09 15.68
CA VAL A 175 -4.42 20.06 15.09
C VAL A 175 -3.64 18.78 14.83
N GLY A 176 -2.46 18.88 14.23
CA GLY A 176 -1.59 17.73 13.97
C GLY A 176 -1.17 17.03 15.28
N ALA A 177 -0.73 17.78 16.27
CA ALA A 177 -0.34 17.25 17.57
C ALA A 177 -1.50 16.52 18.27
N SER A 178 -2.71 17.07 18.20
CA SER A 178 -3.93 16.44 18.74
C SER A 178 -4.24 15.12 18.03
N VAL A 179 -4.24 15.10 16.69
CA VAL A 179 -4.50 13.90 15.88
C VAL A 179 -3.42 12.83 16.13
N ARG A 180 -2.16 13.23 16.20
CA ARG A 180 -1.05 12.35 16.57
C ARG A 180 -1.25 11.73 17.94
N SER A 181 -1.54 12.56 18.94
CA SER A 181 -1.79 12.10 20.31
C SER A 181 -2.95 11.09 20.37
N ALA A 182 -4.06 11.39 19.71
CA ALA A 182 -5.20 10.50 19.63
C ALA A 182 -4.86 9.16 18.95
N PHE A 183 -4.10 9.17 17.85
CA PHE A 183 -3.69 7.93 17.17
C PHE A 183 -2.75 7.09 18.04
N PHE A 184 -1.81 7.71 18.76
CA PHE A 184 -0.94 7.02 19.69
C PHE A 184 -1.73 6.43 20.86
N SER A 185 -2.57 7.20 21.53
CA SER A 185 -3.31 6.76 22.72
C SER A 185 -4.35 5.68 22.42
N ASN A 186 -4.96 5.70 21.22
CA ASN A 186 -6.04 4.78 20.85
C ASN A 186 -5.57 3.57 20.05
N THR A 187 -4.38 3.62 19.44
CA THR A 187 -3.90 2.56 18.52
C THR A 187 -2.52 2.04 18.90
N LEU A 188 -1.48 2.87 18.79
CA LEU A 188 -0.10 2.38 18.94
C LEU A 188 0.26 2.00 20.39
N ASP A 189 -0.11 2.80 21.36
CA ASP A 189 0.22 2.54 22.76
C ASP A 189 -0.53 1.33 23.34
N PRO A 190 -1.84 1.14 23.07
CA PRO A 190 -2.53 -0.09 23.46
C PRO A 190 -1.95 -1.34 22.79
N ALA A 191 -1.64 -1.29 21.49
CA ALA A 191 -1.02 -2.41 20.79
C ALA A 191 0.35 -2.76 21.38
N ARG A 192 1.18 -1.75 21.65
CA ARG A 192 2.48 -1.92 22.33
C ARG A 192 2.34 -2.56 23.70
N ARG A 193 1.40 -2.08 24.52
CA ARG A 193 1.13 -2.67 25.85
C ARG A 193 0.67 -4.12 25.76
N ALA A 194 -0.20 -4.45 24.80
CA ALA A 194 -0.65 -5.80 24.57
C ALA A 194 0.52 -6.73 24.23
N PHE A 195 1.42 -6.33 23.32
CA PHE A 195 2.64 -7.11 23.04
C PHE A 195 3.57 -7.24 24.24
N ALA A 196 3.75 -6.19 25.04
CA ALA A 196 4.56 -6.23 26.24
C ALA A 196 4.00 -7.22 27.29
N ASN A 197 2.68 -7.41 27.31
CA ASN A 197 1.97 -8.36 28.18
C ASN A 197 1.80 -9.76 27.55
N GLY A 198 2.37 -10.03 26.36
CA GLY A 198 2.26 -11.33 25.69
C GLY A 198 0.95 -11.54 24.90
N ASP A 199 0.05 -10.55 24.86
CA ASP A 199 -1.20 -10.62 24.10
C ASP A 199 -0.98 -10.17 22.65
N SER A 200 -0.43 -11.07 21.83
CA SER A 200 -0.19 -10.81 20.42
C SER A 200 -1.48 -10.65 19.60
N VAL A 201 -2.54 -11.35 19.97
CA VAL A 201 -3.85 -11.29 19.26
C VAL A 201 -4.51 -9.94 19.51
N GLY A 202 -4.56 -9.50 20.76
CA GLY A 202 -5.10 -8.18 21.13
C GLY A 202 -4.27 -7.04 20.52
N ALA A 203 -2.95 -7.18 20.46
CA ALA A 203 -2.06 -6.21 19.84
C ALA A 203 -2.35 -6.04 18.35
N ILE A 204 -2.43 -7.15 17.59
CA ILE A 204 -2.72 -7.15 16.16
C ILE A 204 -4.13 -6.62 15.88
N ARG A 205 -5.13 -7.04 16.67
CA ARG A 205 -6.50 -6.53 16.58
C ARG A 205 -6.52 -5.01 16.73
N THR A 206 -5.93 -4.49 17.79
CA THR A 206 -5.91 -3.06 18.09
C THR A 206 -5.22 -2.25 17.00
N LEU A 207 -4.08 -2.72 16.51
CA LEU A 207 -3.38 -2.04 15.42
C LEU A 207 -4.18 -2.08 14.12
N TYR A 208 -4.70 -3.25 13.74
CA TYR A 208 -5.50 -3.39 12.53
C TYR A 208 -6.74 -2.50 12.54
N ASP A 209 -7.47 -2.46 13.65
CA ASP A 209 -8.64 -1.61 13.82
C ASP A 209 -8.30 -0.14 13.65
N GLY A 210 -7.23 0.34 14.28
CA GLY A 210 -6.76 1.71 14.16
C GLY A 210 -6.32 2.09 12.75
N LEU A 211 -5.63 1.19 12.05
CA LEU A 211 -5.20 1.37 10.66
C LEU A 211 -6.40 1.32 9.67
N SER A 212 -7.42 0.54 10.00
CA SER A 212 -8.63 0.40 9.17
C SER A 212 -9.69 1.47 9.45
N GLY A 213 -9.40 2.42 10.36
CA GLY A 213 -10.27 3.54 10.65
C GLY A 213 -11.47 3.23 11.56
N GLY A 214 -11.43 2.16 12.36
CA GLY A 214 -12.52 1.88 13.31
C GLY A 214 -12.38 0.57 14.08
N PHE A 215 -12.99 0.54 15.26
CA PHE A 215 -13.04 -0.64 16.13
C PHE A 215 -13.84 -1.79 15.53
N GLY A 216 -13.45 -3.03 15.84
CA GLY A 216 -14.13 -4.25 15.43
C GLY A 216 -13.88 -4.67 13.98
N ARG A 217 -13.08 -3.93 13.22
CA ARG A 217 -12.74 -4.27 11.83
C ARG A 217 -12.03 -5.60 11.72
N PHE A 218 -11.11 -5.88 12.65
CA PHE A 218 -10.40 -7.17 12.70
C PHE A 218 -11.35 -8.35 12.86
N ASP A 219 -12.33 -8.24 13.76
CA ASP A 219 -13.25 -9.34 14.05
C ASP A 219 -14.23 -9.63 12.89
N HIS A 220 -14.45 -8.65 12.01
CA HIS A 220 -15.25 -8.80 10.79
C HIS A 220 -14.46 -9.39 9.61
N LEU A 221 -13.16 -9.57 9.73
CA LEU A 221 -12.36 -10.23 8.69
C LEU A 221 -12.74 -11.71 8.56
N PRO A 222 -12.67 -12.28 7.35
CA PRO A 222 -12.72 -13.73 7.16
C PRO A 222 -11.66 -14.44 8.02
N THR A 223 -11.98 -15.62 8.51
CA THR A 223 -11.07 -16.40 9.38
C THR A 223 -9.67 -16.59 8.77
N ALA A 224 -9.59 -16.87 7.48
CA ALA A 224 -8.32 -17.02 6.78
C ALA A 224 -7.49 -15.72 6.78
N ALA A 225 -8.13 -14.56 6.60
CA ALA A 225 -7.44 -13.26 6.64
C ALA A 225 -6.93 -12.94 8.06
N ARG A 226 -7.72 -13.22 9.10
CA ARG A 226 -7.26 -13.09 10.49
C ARG A 226 -6.08 -14.00 10.79
N ALA A 227 -6.16 -15.28 10.36
CA ALA A 227 -5.08 -16.23 10.54
C ALA A 227 -3.79 -15.77 9.86
N GLU A 228 -3.89 -15.23 8.64
CA GLU A 228 -2.73 -14.64 7.93
C GLU A 228 -2.11 -13.49 8.72
N LEU A 229 -2.91 -12.53 9.18
CA LEU A 229 -2.39 -11.42 9.99
C LEU A 229 -1.68 -11.90 11.27
N LEU A 230 -2.22 -12.92 11.93
CA LEU A 230 -1.62 -13.49 13.15
C LEU A 230 -0.28 -14.19 12.88
N THR A 231 0.00 -14.60 11.65
CA THR A 231 1.33 -15.15 11.31
C THR A 231 2.44 -14.11 11.39
N HIS A 232 2.10 -12.81 11.38
CA HIS A 232 3.02 -11.68 11.47
C HIS A 232 3.21 -11.15 12.90
N ALA A 233 2.79 -11.91 13.92
CA ALA A 233 2.87 -11.49 15.32
C ALA A 233 4.31 -11.26 15.78
N PHE A 234 5.25 -12.10 15.32
CA PHE A 234 6.65 -12.03 15.72
C PHE A 234 7.30 -10.73 15.22
N GLU A 235 7.22 -10.46 13.91
CA GLU A 235 7.82 -9.26 13.32
C GLU A 235 7.15 -7.98 13.83
N LEU A 236 5.82 -7.99 14.01
CA LEU A 236 5.11 -6.84 14.53
C LEU A 236 5.46 -6.56 16.01
N ARG A 237 5.71 -7.59 16.79
CA ARG A 237 6.19 -7.42 18.17
C ARG A 237 7.52 -6.66 18.19
N HIS A 238 8.48 -7.03 17.34
CA HIS A 238 9.75 -6.32 17.20
C HIS A 238 9.55 -4.87 16.82
N GLU A 239 8.72 -4.62 15.82
CA GLU A 239 8.37 -3.28 15.36
C GLU A 239 7.76 -2.44 16.49
N MET A 240 6.76 -2.98 17.18
CA MET A 240 6.03 -2.26 18.22
C MET A 240 6.85 -2.03 19.49
N LEU A 241 7.73 -2.95 19.87
CA LEU A 241 8.57 -2.82 21.06
C LEU A 241 9.86 -2.03 20.80
N ALA A 242 10.19 -1.71 19.56
CA ALA A 242 11.32 -0.86 19.22
C ALA A 242 11.27 0.50 19.91
N ASN A 243 12.44 1.13 20.05
CA ASN A 243 12.53 2.50 20.52
C ASN A 243 11.72 3.44 19.60
N ARG A 244 10.87 4.28 20.17
CA ARG A 244 9.96 5.15 19.40
C ARG A 244 10.69 6.14 18.50
N GLU A 245 11.83 6.66 18.92
CA GLU A 245 12.63 7.58 18.11
C GLU A 245 13.28 6.87 16.92
N GLN A 246 13.63 5.60 17.09
CA GLN A 246 14.15 4.78 16.01
C GLN A 246 13.03 4.33 15.08
N TYR A 247 11.87 3.95 15.62
CA TYR A 247 10.71 3.52 14.84
C TYR A 247 10.17 4.62 13.93
N SER A 248 10.01 5.83 14.46
CA SER A 248 9.52 7.00 13.72
C SER A 248 10.45 8.20 13.97
N PRO A 249 11.61 8.24 13.31
CA PRO A 249 12.59 9.28 13.54
C PRO A 249 12.02 10.65 13.15
N THR A 250 12.50 11.67 13.84
CA THR A 250 12.20 13.05 13.47
C THR A 250 12.90 13.38 12.15
N VAL A 251 12.11 13.81 11.18
CA VAL A 251 12.60 14.32 9.89
C VAL A 251 12.02 15.71 9.73
N SER A 252 12.86 16.71 9.60
CA SER A 252 12.42 18.09 9.42
C SER A 252 11.93 18.35 8.01
N CYS A 253 11.09 19.38 7.86
CA CYS A 253 10.64 19.85 6.56
C CYS A 253 11.84 20.30 5.66
N ALA A 254 12.88 20.87 6.28
CA ALA A 254 14.11 21.25 5.57
C ALA A 254 14.87 20.03 5.01
N GLU A 255 14.90 18.92 5.74
CA GLU A 255 15.49 17.67 5.24
C GLU A 255 14.67 17.05 4.12
N LEU A 256 13.33 17.08 4.23
CA LEU A 256 12.44 16.61 3.17
C LEU A 256 12.56 17.43 1.91
N GLY A 257 12.70 18.77 2.02
CA GLY A 257 12.93 19.67 0.89
C GLY A 257 14.26 19.46 0.15
N ARG A 258 15.19 18.70 0.73
CA ARG A 258 16.44 18.31 0.04
C ARG A 258 16.33 17.02 -0.77
N VAL A 259 15.21 16.32 -0.69
CA VAL A 259 14.97 15.13 -1.52
C VAL A 259 14.72 15.58 -2.95
N THR A 260 15.70 15.37 -3.82
CA THR A 260 15.63 15.77 -5.25
C THR A 260 15.03 14.67 -6.14
N THR A 261 14.97 13.45 -5.63
CA THR A 261 14.31 12.32 -6.32
C THR A 261 12.85 12.66 -6.59
N PRO A 262 12.31 12.41 -7.81
CA PRO A 262 10.88 12.59 -8.08
C PRO A 262 10.02 11.71 -7.16
N VAL A 263 8.92 12.25 -6.63
CA VAL A 263 8.06 11.55 -5.67
C VAL A 263 6.60 11.57 -6.09
N LEU A 264 5.96 10.41 -6.03
CA LEU A 264 4.50 10.26 -6.06
C LEU A 264 4.02 9.92 -4.65
N LEU A 265 3.25 10.83 -4.04
CA LEU A 265 2.57 10.60 -2.76
C LEU A 265 1.17 10.04 -3.02
N LEU A 266 0.85 8.91 -2.39
CA LEU A 266 -0.46 8.28 -2.50
C LEU A 266 -1.14 8.23 -1.14
N LYS A 267 -2.37 8.72 -1.06
CA LYS A 267 -3.22 8.63 0.14
C LYS A 267 -4.58 8.04 -0.18
N GLY A 268 -5.12 7.24 0.73
CA GLY A 268 -6.47 6.70 0.61
C GLY A 268 -7.52 7.74 1.04
N GLU A 269 -8.61 7.83 0.28
CA GLU A 269 -9.72 8.75 0.58
C GLU A 269 -10.31 8.51 1.98
N ARG A 270 -10.30 7.24 2.43
CA ARG A 270 -10.88 6.79 3.72
C ARG A 270 -9.83 6.43 4.76
N SER A 271 -8.59 6.76 4.51
CA SER A 271 -7.50 6.49 5.46
C SER A 271 -7.67 7.28 6.77
N PRO A 272 -7.17 6.76 7.89
CA PRO A 272 -7.20 7.48 9.16
C PRO A 272 -6.65 8.90 9.03
N ARG A 273 -7.24 9.84 9.77
CA ARG A 273 -6.91 11.27 9.68
C ARG A 273 -5.43 11.56 9.87
N ALA A 274 -4.74 10.77 10.70
CA ALA A 274 -3.30 10.90 10.90
C ALA A 274 -2.51 10.75 9.59
N PHE A 275 -2.80 9.72 8.78
CA PHE A 275 -2.12 9.49 7.50
C PHE A 275 -2.47 10.54 6.45
N GLN A 276 -3.71 11.03 6.44
CA GLN A 276 -4.09 12.14 5.55
C GLN A 276 -3.28 13.40 5.86
N LEU A 277 -3.19 13.78 7.15
CA LEU A 277 -2.43 14.95 7.56
C LEU A 277 -0.91 14.77 7.33
N ILE A 278 -0.36 13.56 7.55
CA ILE A 278 1.04 13.28 7.22
C ILE A 278 1.29 13.48 5.73
N SER A 279 0.39 13.02 4.87
CA SER A 279 0.52 13.21 3.42
C SER A 279 0.46 14.69 3.03
N ASP A 280 -0.43 15.48 3.67
CA ASP A 280 -0.52 16.92 3.45
C ASP A 280 0.77 17.64 3.90
N GLU A 281 1.37 17.24 5.04
CA GLU A 281 2.64 17.78 5.50
C GLU A 281 3.82 17.39 4.60
N LEU A 282 3.85 16.16 4.08
CA LEU A 282 4.85 15.75 3.11
C LEU A 282 4.76 16.60 1.84
N THR A 283 3.56 16.78 1.28
CA THR A 283 3.33 17.67 0.13
C THR A 283 3.82 19.09 0.40
N ARG A 284 3.57 19.61 1.61
CA ARG A 284 4.03 20.96 1.99
C ARG A 284 5.56 21.07 2.07
N CYS A 285 6.25 19.99 2.48
CA CYS A 285 7.69 20.00 2.73
C CYS A 285 8.53 19.59 1.52
N MET A 286 8.00 18.74 0.64
CA MET A 286 8.73 18.25 -0.54
C MET A 286 8.51 19.18 -1.73
N GLN A 287 9.52 19.32 -2.61
CA GLN A 287 9.45 20.20 -3.76
C GLN A 287 9.19 19.50 -5.09
N ASN A 288 9.48 18.20 -5.14
CA ASN A 288 9.40 17.35 -6.34
C ASN A 288 8.34 16.27 -6.19
N ASP A 289 7.18 16.60 -5.59
CA ASP A 289 6.12 15.64 -5.38
C ASP A 289 4.89 15.88 -6.26
N THR A 290 4.19 14.79 -6.53
CA THR A 290 2.83 14.77 -7.03
C THR A 290 1.98 13.96 -6.05
N THR A 291 0.91 14.55 -5.54
CA THR A 291 0.01 13.86 -4.59
C THR A 291 -1.27 13.41 -5.28
N VAL A 292 -1.63 12.12 -5.10
CA VAL A 292 -2.88 11.55 -5.63
C VAL A 292 -3.65 10.85 -4.50
N THR A 293 -4.95 11.18 -4.42
CA THR A 293 -5.89 10.46 -3.54
C THR A 293 -6.48 9.27 -4.28
N ILE A 294 -6.42 8.08 -3.68
CA ILE A 294 -6.99 6.84 -4.23
C ILE A 294 -8.45 6.73 -3.79
N PRO A 295 -9.42 6.81 -4.73
CA PRO A 295 -10.84 6.83 -4.40
C PRO A 295 -11.30 5.54 -3.72
N GLY A 296 -12.08 5.67 -2.66
CA GLY A 296 -12.65 4.57 -1.90
C GLY A 296 -11.66 3.75 -1.07
N ALA A 297 -10.35 4.02 -1.19
CA ALA A 297 -9.33 3.28 -0.47
C ALA A 297 -9.15 3.79 0.97
N GLY A 298 -8.89 2.85 1.89
CA GLY A 298 -8.34 3.10 3.22
C GLY A 298 -6.83 2.83 3.25
N HIS A 299 -6.28 2.68 4.46
CA HIS A 299 -4.88 2.30 4.67
C HIS A 299 -4.70 0.77 4.62
N PRO A 300 -3.78 0.24 3.80
CA PRO A 300 -2.96 0.94 2.82
C PRO A 300 -3.67 1.07 1.44
N PRO A 301 -3.42 2.16 0.67
CA PRO A 301 -4.19 2.51 -0.52
C PRO A 301 -4.17 1.45 -1.64
N HIS A 302 -3.06 0.72 -1.82
CA HIS A 302 -2.89 -0.28 -2.89
C HIS A 302 -3.82 -1.49 -2.74
N LEU A 303 -4.32 -1.78 -1.54
CA LEU A 303 -5.28 -2.86 -1.28
C LEU A 303 -6.73 -2.39 -1.46
N GLY A 304 -7.01 -1.11 -1.16
CA GLY A 304 -8.38 -0.58 -1.19
C GLY A 304 -8.94 -0.37 -2.59
N ASN A 305 -8.12 0.03 -3.55
CA ASN A 305 -8.49 0.20 -4.96
C ASN A 305 -7.29 -0.12 -5.86
N PRO A 306 -6.96 -1.41 -6.04
CA PRO A 306 -5.75 -1.84 -6.75
C PRO A 306 -5.75 -1.40 -8.22
N SER A 307 -6.90 -1.37 -8.91
CA SER A 307 -6.97 -0.96 -10.31
C SER A 307 -6.55 0.48 -10.52
N PHE A 308 -7.13 1.41 -9.76
CA PHE A 308 -6.79 2.83 -9.83
C PHE A 308 -5.35 3.07 -9.37
N TYR A 309 -4.95 2.42 -8.26
CA TYR A 309 -3.57 2.48 -7.76
C TYR A 309 -2.56 2.09 -8.84
N ASN A 310 -2.73 0.93 -9.47
CA ASN A 310 -1.82 0.42 -10.50
C ASN A 310 -1.75 1.37 -11.71
N GLN A 311 -2.89 1.90 -12.15
CA GLN A 311 -2.95 2.84 -13.27
C GLN A 311 -2.17 4.14 -12.98
N VAL A 312 -2.36 4.72 -11.80
CA VAL A 312 -1.67 5.95 -11.37
C VAL A 312 -0.17 5.72 -11.29
N VAL A 313 0.25 4.65 -10.61
CA VAL A 313 1.68 4.34 -10.42
C VAL A 313 2.36 4.05 -11.75
N LEU A 314 1.78 3.19 -12.60
CA LEU A 314 2.35 2.90 -13.92
C LEU A 314 2.49 4.14 -14.80
N ARG A 315 1.50 5.04 -14.78
CA ARG A 315 1.58 6.31 -15.50
C ARG A 315 2.74 7.18 -15.00
N TYR A 316 2.90 7.27 -13.69
CA TYR A 316 3.98 8.02 -13.08
C TYR A 316 5.36 7.46 -13.44
N LEU A 317 5.55 6.14 -13.33
CA LEU A 317 6.83 5.48 -13.65
C LEU A 317 7.25 5.64 -15.13
N MET A 318 6.28 5.74 -16.05
CA MET A 318 6.57 5.93 -17.48
C MET A 318 7.16 7.30 -17.81
N THR A 319 7.06 8.28 -16.92
CA THR A 319 7.54 9.66 -17.13
C THR A 319 8.79 9.99 -16.31
N HIS A 320 9.26 9.07 -15.50
CA HIS A 320 10.41 9.22 -14.61
C HIS A 320 11.36 8.04 -14.70
#